data_1c3c7dbc666b98fc7ab10c33e6cf2f6d
#
_entry.id   1c3c7dbc666b98fc7ab10c33e6cf2f6d
#
_cell.length_a   1.000
_cell.length_b   1.000
_cell.length_c   1.000
_cell.angle_alpha   90.00
_cell.angle_beta   90.00
_cell.angle_gamma   90.00
#
_symmetry.space_group_name_H-M   'P 1'
#
loop_
_entity.id
_entity.type
_entity.pdbx_description
1 polymer ?
#
loop_
_entity_poly.entity_id
_entity_poly.type
_entity_poly.pdbx_seq_one_letter_code
_entity_poly.pdbx_strand_id
1 'polypeptide(L)'
;MYKSFVFFLFTCLFTQGQEKIVSIHVLGIVQDAGAPHIACEKACCSTLFKNSELSPEVVSLGVIDEATQKTFLFEATPDITTQLRALRGKTDFKTNDIPDGIFLTHAHIGHYTGLMYLGKEATNAKAVSVYAMPKMKRFLEENGPWSQLVHNSNIQIEALKNKAEIQLTSALKVIPFTVPHRDEYSETVGYTIIGPQKRILFIPDIDKWEKWKTSIVAEIAKVDYAFLDATFYDAQEINNRAISEIPHPFVIESMELFKNLPKSEKAKVYFIHLNHTNPLLNANSEESKEVLKKGYHIARKHMRFEL
;
A
#
# COMPACT_ATOMS: atom_id res chain seq x y z
N MET A 1 5.11 -73.56 -25.72
CA MET A 1 4.84 -72.78 -24.47
C MET A 1 5.39 -71.41 -24.69
N TYR A 2 4.55 -70.46 -25.07
CA TYR A 2 4.91 -69.01 -25.16
C TYR A 2 4.55 -68.33 -23.84
N LYS A 3 5.55 -67.75 -23.17
CA LYS A 3 5.33 -66.88 -21.97
C LYS A 3 5.18 -65.49 -22.46
N SER A 4 3.96 -64.91 -22.37
CA SER A 4 3.72 -63.46 -22.54
C SER A 4 4.15 -62.70 -21.30
N PHE A 5 5.09 -61.74 -21.45
CA PHE A 5 5.50 -60.80 -20.46
C PHE A 5 4.62 -59.54 -20.61
N VAL A 6 3.78 -59.26 -19.63
CA VAL A 6 2.99 -58.02 -19.57
C VAL A 6 3.84 -56.96 -18.84
N PHE A 7 4.22 -55.91 -19.58
CA PHE A 7 4.94 -54.76 -19.05
C PHE A 7 3.92 -53.76 -18.52
N PHE A 8 3.84 -53.58 -17.21
CA PHE A 8 3.06 -52.50 -16.59
C PHE A 8 3.84 -51.21 -16.67
N LEU A 9 3.42 -50.25 -17.53
CA LEU A 9 3.91 -48.88 -17.52
C LEU A 9 3.25 -48.14 -16.37
N PHE A 10 4.02 -47.81 -15.32
CA PHE A 10 3.63 -46.91 -14.28
C PHE A 10 3.82 -45.45 -14.81
N THR A 11 2.75 -44.82 -15.26
CA THR A 11 2.74 -43.38 -15.54
C THR A 11 2.65 -42.64 -14.23
N CYS A 12 3.78 -42.08 -13.75
CA CYS A 12 3.78 -41.04 -12.70
C CYS A 12 3.11 -39.78 -13.26
N LEU A 13 1.88 -39.54 -12.86
CA LEU A 13 1.23 -38.25 -13.04
C LEU A 13 1.91 -37.27 -12.08
N PHE A 14 2.88 -36.49 -12.58
CA PHE A 14 3.32 -35.30 -11.91
C PHE A 14 2.15 -34.29 -11.92
N THR A 15 1.43 -34.19 -10.83
CA THR A 15 0.60 -33.01 -10.59
C THR A 15 1.55 -31.84 -10.46
N GLN A 16 1.72 -31.03 -11.51
CA GLN A 16 2.27 -29.71 -11.39
C GLN A 16 1.33 -28.95 -10.43
N GLY A 17 1.75 -28.79 -9.20
CA GLY A 17 1.09 -27.90 -8.26
C GLY A 17 1.08 -26.52 -8.90
N GLN A 18 -0.11 -25.98 -9.14
CA GLN A 18 -0.27 -24.62 -9.63
C GLN A 18 0.48 -23.71 -8.66
N GLU A 19 1.51 -22.99 -9.13
CA GLU A 19 2.24 -22.05 -8.29
C GLU A 19 1.23 -21.08 -7.69
N LYS A 20 1.27 -20.94 -6.36
CA LYS A 20 0.41 -20.02 -5.63
C LYS A 20 0.92 -18.60 -5.86
N ILE A 21 0.47 -17.97 -6.92
CA ILE A 21 0.89 -16.60 -7.26
C ILE A 21 0.10 -15.63 -6.40
N VAL A 22 0.82 -14.96 -5.52
CA VAL A 22 0.34 -13.75 -4.83
C VAL A 22 1.07 -12.57 -5.41
N SER A 23 0.34 -11.53 -5.82
CA SER A 23 0.93 -10.33 -6.39
C SER A 23 0.45 -9.05 -5.72
N ILE A 24 1.37 -8.08 -5.63
CA ILE A 24 1.08 -6.71 -5.18
C ILE A 24 1.06 -5.79 -6.40
N HIS A 25 0.11 -4.88 -6.41
CA HIS A 25 -0.05 -3.85 -7.44
C HIS A 25 -0.06 -2.47 -6.79
N VAL A 26 0.79 -1.57 -7.26
CA VAL A 26 0.76 -0.16 -6.85
C VAL A 26 -0.39 0.53 -7.56
N LEU A 27 -1.40 0.96 -6.80
CA LEU A 27 -2.62 1.58 -7.30
C LEU A 27 -2.58 3.11 -7.23
N GLY A 28 -1.81 3.66 -6.30
CA GLY A 28 -1.61 5.10 -6.15
C GLY A 28 -0.31 5.38 -5.42
N ILE A 29 0.22 6.61 -5.52
CA ILE A 29 1.56 6.96 -5.06
C ILE A 29 1.66 8.32 -4.36
N VAL A 30 0.58 9.12 -4.37
CA VAL A 30 0.62 10.47 -3.77
C VAL A 30 0.01 10.52 -2.39
N GLN A 31 0.35 11.56 -1.64
CA GLN A 31 -0.16 11.76 -0.28
C GLN A 31 -1.64 12.17 -0.29
N ASP A 32 -2.24 12.24 0.87
CA ASP A 32 -3.66 12.41 1.23
C ASP A 32 -4.49 13.33 0.33
N ALA A 33 -3.95 14.50 0.03
CA ALA A 33 -4.69 15.53 -0.68
C ALA A 33 -4.69 15.36 -2.20
N GLY A 34 -4.01 14.32 -2.70
CA GLY A 34 -3.95 13.99 -4.12
C GLY A 34 -3.10 14.93 -4.97
N ALA A 35 -3.02 14.59 -6.26
CA ALA A 35 -2.47 15.45 -7.30
C ALA A 35 -3.33 15.33 -8.58
N PRO A 36 -3.90 16.44 -9.11
CA PRO A 36 -3.65 17.83 -8.69
C PRO A 36 -4.18 18.12 -7.27
N HIS A 37 -3.44 18.94 -6.53
CA HIS A 37 -3.87 19.37 -5.21
C HIS A 37 -4.87 20.52 -5.32
N ILE A 38 -5.91 20.51 -4.47
CA ILE A 38 -6.94 21.56 -4.41
C ILE A 38 -6.29 22.95 -4.27
N ALA A 39 -6.78 23.92 -5.04
CA ALA A 39 -6.30 25.31 -5.07
C ALA A 39 -4.81 25.50 -5.39
N CYS A 40 -4.13 24.49 -5.92
CA CYS A 40 -2.75 24.63 -6.36
C CYS A 40 -2.67 25.23 -7.77
N GLU A 41 -2.10 26.42 -7.88
CA GLU A 41 -1.86 27.12 -9.14
C GLU A 41 -0.45 26.89 -9.73
N LYS A 42 0.38 26.10 -9.03
CA LYS A 42 1.75 25.80 -9.46
C LYS A 42 1.76 24.89 -10.71
N ALA A 43 2.88 24.90 -11.43
CA ALA A 43 3.09 24.08 -12.63
C ALA A 43 2.87 22.58 -12.39
N CYS A 44 3.20 22.08 -11.22
CA CYS A 44 2.99 20.67 -10.85
C CYS A 44 1.53 20.21 -10.95
N CYS A 45 0.56 21.10 -10.71
CA CYS A 45 -0.87 20.76 -10.77
C CYS A 45 -1.56 21.27 -12.05
N SER A 46 -1.06 22.33 -12.66
CA SER A 46 -1.73 22.97 -13.80
C SER A 46 -1.91 22.03 -15.00
N THR A 47 -0.95 21.15 -15.25
CA THR A 47 -1.03 20.14 -16.32
C THR A 47 -2.04 19.04 -15.96
N LEU A 48 -2.08 18.62 -14.68
CA LEU A 48 -2.98 17.58 -14.21
C LEU A 48 -4.44 18.01 -14.23
N PHE A 49 -4.73 19.29 -13.91
CA PHE A 49 -6.08 19.85 -14.06
C PHE A 49 -6.57 19.85 -15.52
N LYS A 50 -5.65 19.95 -16.48
CA LYS A 50 -6.00 19.89 -17.92
C LYS A 50 -6.11 18.48 -18.46
N ASN A 51 -5.38 17.54 -17.86
CA ASN A 51 -5.27 16.15 -18.30
C ASN A 51 -5.41 15.22 -17.09
N SER A 52 -6.62 15.05 -16.60
CA SER A 52 -6.92 14.24 -15.40
C SER A 52 -6.46 12.78 -15.52
N GLU A 53 -6.35 12.25 -16.74
CA GLU A 53 -5.83 10.89 -16.99
C GLU A 53 -4.36 10.71 -16.54
N LEU A 54 -3.61 11.80 -16.45
CA LEU A 54 -2.23 11.79 -15.97
C LEU A 54 -2.12 11.90 -14.44
N SER A 55 -3.25 12.14 -13.75
CA SER A 55 -3.25 12.33 -12.30
C SER A 55 -2.81 11.04 -11.58
N PRO A 56 -1.75 11.11 -10.77
CA PRO A 56 -1.42 10.02 -9.89
C PRO A 56 -2.47 9.95 -8.76
N GLU A 57 -2.88 8.74 -8.41
CA GLU A 57 -3.87 8.49 -7.37
C GLU A 57 -3.21 8.47 -5.99
N VAL A 58 -4.01 8.69 -4.95
CA VAL A 58 -3.57 8.62 -3.54
C VAL A 58 -3.06 7.22 -3.22
N VAL A 59 -2.03 7.16 -2.37
CA VAL A 59 -1.28 5.95 -2.07
C VAL A 59 -2.16 4.77 -1.69
N SER A 60 -2.02 3.69 -2.44
CA SER A 60 -2.73 2.44 -2.16
C SER A 60 -2.02 1.26 -2.82
N LEU A 61 -2.05 0.10 -2.16
CA LEU A 61 -1.60 -1.17 -2.71
C LEU A 61 -2.78 -2.14 -2.83
N GLY A 62 -2.86 -2.81 -3.96
CA GLY A 62 -3.77 -3.93 -4.17
C GLY A 62 -3.04 -5.26 -4.09
N VAL A 63 -3.64 -6.25 -3.48
CA VAL A 63 -3.11 -7.62 -3.39
C VAL A 63 -4.05 -8.56 -4.10
N ILE A 64 -3.51 -9.46 -4.91
CA ILE A 64 -4.24 -10.52 -5.60
C ILE A 64 -3.65 -11.87 -5.20
N ASP A 65 -4.47 -12.77 -4.69
CA ASP A 65 -4.16 -14.18 -4.53
C ASP A 65 -4.94 -14.99 -5.58
N GLU A 66 -4.26 -15.36 -6.65
CA GLU A 66 -4.86 -16.07 -7.77
C GLU A 66 -5.36 -17.47 -7.37
N ALA A 67 -4.65 -18.15 -6.45
CA ALA A 67 -5.01 -19.49 -6.04
C ALA A 67 -6.33 -19.57 -5.26
N THR A 68 -6.60 -18.54 -4.44
CA THR A 68 -7.85 -18.46 -3.64
C THR A 68 -8.88 -17.55 -4.29
N GLN A 69 -8.54 -16.88 -5.40
CA GLN A 69 -9.37 -15.90 -6.10
C GLN A 69 -9.83 -14.76 -5.18
N LYS A 70 -8.91 -14.25 -4.35
CA LYS A 70 -9.16 -13.19 -3.40
C LYS A 70 -8.37 -11.94 -3.69
N THR A 71 -8.96 -10.79 -3.39
CA THR A 71 -8.33 -9.50 -3.52
C THR A 71 -8.38 -8.73 -2.21
N PHE A 72 -7.31 -7.98 -1.91
CA PHE A 72 -7.25 -7.12 -0.73
C PHE A 72 -6.73 -5.74 -1.13
N LEU A 73 -7.18 -4.72 -0.40
CA LEU A 73 -6.79 -3.33 -0.61
C LEU A 73 -6.10 -2.81 0.65
N PHE A 74 -5.00 -2.12 0.50
CA PHE A 74 -4.35 -1.33 1.55
C PHE A 74 -4.60 0.13 1.24
N GLU A 75 -5.27 0.83 2.14
CA GLU A 75 -5.82 2.18 2.09
C GLU A 75 -7.14 2.30 1.30
N ALA A 76 -8.14 2.87 1.96
CA ALA A 76 -9.41 3.26 1.34
C ALA A 76 -9.38 4.75 0.99
N THR A 77 -8.71 5.09 -0.09
CA THR A 77 -8.44 6.48 -0.47
C THR A 77 -9.64 7.17 -1.12
N PRO A 78 -9.63 8.50 -1.29
CA PRO A 78 -10.63 9.19 -2.11
C PRO A 78 -10.74 8.66 -3.55
N ASP A 79 -9.67 8.05 -4.08
CA ASP A 79 -9.62 7.48 -5.43
C ASP A 79 -10.03 5.99 -5.49
N ILE A 80 -10.61 5.46 -4.41
CA ILE A 80 -10.93 4.03 -4.26
C ILE A 80 -11.70 3.44 -5.45
N THR A 81 -12.57 4.23 -6.07
CA THR A 81 -13.41 3.76 -7.20
C THR A 81 -12.56 3.34 -8.40
N THR A 82 -11.59 4.17 -8.78
CA THR A 82 -10.67 3.89 -9.89
C THR A 82 -9.64 2.84 -9.52
N GLN A 83 -9.16 2.87 -8.27
CA GLN A 83 -8.20 1.90 -7.74
C GLN A 83 -8.77 0.48 -7.70
N LEU A 84 -10.00 0.29 -7.24
CA LEU A 84 -10.65 -1.01 -7.23
C LEU A 84 -10.94 -1.52 -8.65
N ARG A 85 -11.36 -0.63 -9.55
CA ARG A 85 -11.54 -0.97 -10.95
C ARG A 85 -10.21 -1.40 -11.58
N ALA A 86 -9.12 -0.70 -11.28
CA ALA A 86 -7.78 -1.05 -11.75
C ALA A 86 -7.31 -2.39 -11.19
N LEU A 87 -7.54 -2.67 -9.89
CA LEU A 87 -7.20 -3.93 -9.25
C LEU A 87 -7.94 -5.11 -9.88
N ARG A 88 -9.27 -4.98 -10.05
CA ARG A 88 -10.08 -6.00 -10.75
C ARG A 88 -9.54 -6.28 -12.16
N GLY A 89 -9.12 -5.25 -12.89
CA GLY A 89 -8.56 -5.41 -14.24
C GLY A 89 -7.22 -6.15 -14.29
N LYS A 90 -6.65 -6.53 -13.13
CA LYS A 90 -5.40 -7.30 -13.00
C LYS A 90 -5.62 -8.75 -12.59
N THR A 91 -6.86 -9.15 -12.24
CA THR A 91 -7.18 -10.52 -11.86
C THR A 91 -7.42 -11.38 -13.09
N ASP A 92 -6.98 -12.64 -13.05
CA ASP A 92 -7.26 -13.64 -14.07
C ASP A 92 -8.55 -14.44 -13.79
N PHE A 93 -9.28 -14.08 -12.70
CA PHE A 93 -10.54 -14.69 -12.31
C PHE A 93 -11.69 -13.68 -12.29
N LYS A 94 -12.91 -14.20 -12.35
CA LYS A 94 -14.10 -13.35 -12.33
C LYS A 94 -14.39 -12.87 -10.91
N THR A 95 -14.28 -11.57 -10.68
CA THR A 95 -14.64 -10.91 -9.43
C THR A 95 -15.44 -9.62 -9.71
N ASN A 96 -16.06 -9.08 -8.68
CA ASN A 96 -16.61 -7.72 -8.72
C ASN A 96 -15.54 -6.70 -8.29
N ASP A 97 -15.89 -5.42 -8.22
CA ASP A 97 -14.93 -4.38 -7.81
C ASP A 97 -14.72 -4.32 -6.28
N ILE A 98 -15.47 -5.08 -5.47
CA ILE A 98 -15.37 -5.06 -4.01
C ILE A 98 -14.31 -6.08 -3.57
N PRO A 99 -13.27 -5.69 -2.81
CA PRO A 99 -12.25 -6.60 -2.34
C PRO A 99 -12.75 -7.46 -1.18
N ASP A 100 -12.09 -8.60 -0.93
CA ASP A 100 -12.37 -9.47 0.22
C ASP A 100 -11.98 -8.82 1.55
N GLY A 101 -11.10 -7.80 1.53
CA GLY A 101 -10.75 -7.05 2.72
C GLY A 101 -9.99 -5.76 2.40
N ILE A 102 -10.15 -4.79 3.30
CA ILE A 102 -9.51 -3.46 3.23
C ILE A 102 -8.72 -3.24 4.51
N PHE A 103 -7.46 -2.86 4.40
CA PHE A 103 -6.55 -2.57 5.51
C PHE A 103 -6.34 -1.06 5.62
N LEU A 104 -6.56 -0.50 6.79
CA LEU A 104 -6.39 0.93 7.06
C LEU A 104 -5.15 1.18 7.90
N THR A 105 -4.37 2.20 7.55
CA THR A 105 -3.21 2.60 8.36
C THR A 105 -3.60 3.55 9.48
N HIS A 106 -4.36 4.59 9.19
CA HIS A 106 -4.73 5.63 10.17
C HIS A 106 -5.88 6.53 9.68
N ALA A 107 -6.34 7.45 10.54
CA ALA A 107 -7.49 8.31 10.30
C ALA A 107 -7.14 9.69 9.69
N HIS A 108 -6.23 9.73 8.71
CA HIS A 108 -6.09 10.90 7.82
C HIS A 108 -6.90 10.68 6.55
N ILE A 109 -7.42 11.78 5.99
CA ILE A 109 -8.47 11.73 4.94
C ILE A 109 -8.08 10.93 3.71
N GLY A 110 -6.81 10.91 3.33
CA GLY A 110 -6.31 10.14 2.19
C GLY A 110 -6.35 8.63 2.39
N HIS A 111 -6.48 8.13 3.62
CA HIS A 111 -6.28 6.72 3.94
C HIS A 111 -7.57 5.94 4.25
N TYR A 112 -8.70 6.64 4.53
CA TYR A 112 -9.94 5.94 4.93
C TYR A 112 -11.23 6.51 4.37
N THR A 113 -11.24 7.75 3.82
CA THR A 113 -12.49 8.39 3.42
C THR A 113 -13.21 7.69 2.28
N GLY A 114 -12.49 6.94 1.47
CA GLY A 114 -13.07 6.11 0.41
C GLY A 114 -14.04 5.03 0.90
N LEU A 115 -14.01 4.67 2.19
CA LEU A 115 -14.97 3.74 2.77
C LEU A 115 -16.42 4.19 2.54
N MET A 116 -16.68 5.50 2.43
CA MET A 116 -18.01 6.04 2.18
C MET A 116 -18.68 5.46 0.91
N TYR A 117 -17.88 5.08 -0.09
CA TYR A 117 -18.39 4.48 -1.33
C TYR A 117 -18.91 3.03 -1.14
N LEU A 118 -18.68 2.43 0.02
CA LEU A 118 -19.29 1.14 0.38
C LEU A 118 -20.73 1.30 0.92
N GLY A 119 -21.14 2.53 1.20
CA GLY A 119 -22.44 2.87 1.74
C GLY A 119 -23.60 2.71 0.75
N LYS A 120 -24.80 2.96 1.29
CA LYS A 120 -26.08 2.78 0.61
C LYS A 120 -26.23 3.66 -0.63
N GLU A 121 -25.61 4.85 -0.61
CA GLU A 121 -25.68 5.85 -1.68
C GLU A 121 -24.83 5.47 -2.90
N ALA A 122 -23.92 4.51 -2.75
CA ALA A 122 -23.04 4.04 -3.82
C ALA A 122 -23.24 2.54 -4.06
N THR A 123 -22.37 1.68 -3.50
CA THR A 123 -22.42 0.24 -3.78
C THR A 123 -23.41 -0.52 -2.91
N ASN A 124 -23.83 0.04 -1.78
CA ASN A 124 -24.57 -0.68 -0.74
C ASN A 124 -23.96 -2.06 -0.46
N ALA A 125 -22.64 -2.07 -0.28
CA ALA A 125 -21.87 -3.28 -0.06
C ALA A 125 -22.37 -4.08 1.14
N LYS A 126 -22.01 -5.35 1.24
CA LYS A 126 -22.45 -6.25 2.31
C LYS A 126 -21.26 -6.83 3.04
N ALA A 127 -21.11 -6.44 4.32
CA ALA A 127 -20.16 -6.99 5.28
C ALA A 127 -18.71 -7.06 4.74
N VAL A 128 -18.26 -6.01 4.05
CA VAL A 128 -16.86 -5.93 3.58
C VAL A 128 -15.95 -5.89 4.80
N SER A 129 -15.00 -6.82 4.91
CA SER A 129 -14.04 -6.84 6.01
C SER A 129 -13.13 -5.62 5.95
N VAL A 130 -13.11 -4.81 7.01
CA VAL A 130 -12.23 -3.65 7.18
C VAL A 130 -11.34 -3.89 8.39
N TYR A 131 -10.05 -4.08 8.13
CA TYR A 131 -9.05 -4.35 9.14
C TYR A 131 -8.52 -3.04 9.73
N ALA A 132 -8.74 -2.82 11.00
CA ALA A 132 -8.41 -1.56 11.67
C ALA A 132 -7.90 -1.78 13.11
N MET A 133 -6.96 -0.94 13.54
CA MET A 133 -6.50 -0.92 14.94
C MET A 133 -7.62 -0.45 15.89
N PRO A 134 -7.53 -0.74 17.21
CA PRO A 134 -8.62 -0.51 18.15
C PRO A 134 -9.15 0.93 18.22
N LYS A 135 -8.28 1.97 18.17
CA LYS A 135 -8.75 3.35 18.14
C LYS A 135 -9.42 3.67 16.79
N MET A 136 -8.81 3.22 15.66
CA MET A 136 -9.40 3.39 14.34
C MET A 136 -10.77 2.70 14.23
N LYS A 137 -10.90 1.48 14.77
CA LYS A 137 -12.18 0.78 14.88
C LYS A 137 -13.21 1.63 15.61
N ARG A 138 -12.87 2.12 16.80
CA ARG A 138 -13.78 2.96 17.61
C ARG A 138 -14.13 4.25 16.86
N PHE A 139 -13.15 4.89 16.23
CA PHE A 139 -13.40 6.09 15.42
C PHE A 139 -14.45 5.85 14.35
N LEU A 140 -14.39 4.75 13.61
CA LEU A 140 -15.36 4.40 12.57
C LEU A 140 -16.73 4.01 13.15
N GLU A 141 -16.78 3.36 14.31
CA GLU A 141 -18.02 2.94 14.95
C GLU A 141 -18.79 4.09 15.60
N GLU A 142 -18.10 5.11 16.11
CA GLU A 142 -18.69 6.19 16.91
C GLU A 142 -18.93 7.49 16.12
N ASN A 143 -18.33 7.65 14.92
CA ASN A 143 -18.44 8.89 14.17
C ASN A 143 -19.19 8.73 12.84
N GLY A 144 -20.16 9.59 12.61
CA GLY A 144 -20.81 9.72 11.31
C GLY A 144 -19.84 10.36 10.26
N PRO A 145 -19.99 10.01 8.97
CA PRO A 145 -20.95 9.06 8.42
C PRO A 145 -20.51 7.58 8.50
N TRP A 146 -19.28 7.26 8.94
CA TRP A 146 -18.73 5.90 8.94
C TRP A 146 -19.50 4.94 9.85
N SER A 147 -19.98 5.41 10.99
CA SER A 147 -20.81 4.59 11.89
C SER A 147 -22.08 4.06 11.20
N GLN A 148 -22.61 4.77 10.22
CA GLN A 148 -23.74 4.30 9.41
C GLN A 148 -23.37 3.08 8.56
N LEU A 149 -22.14 3.01 8.04
CA LEU A 149 -21.65 1.84 7.28
C LEU A 149 -21.63 0.58 8.14
N VAL A 150 -21.23 0.73 9.42
CA VAL A 150 -21.22 -0.36 10.40
C VAL A 150 -22.66 -0.79 10.74
N HIS A 151 -23.53 0.16 11.11
CA HIS A 151 -24.91 -0.11 11.46
C HIS A 151 -25.70 -0.78 10.31
N ASN A 152 -25.45 -0.37 9.07
CA ASN A 152 -26.09 -0.93 7.88
C ASN A 152 -25.45 -2.25 7.43
N SER A 153 -24.41 -2.73 8.12
CA SER A 153 -23.62 -3.90 7.72
C SER A 153 -23.06 -3.77 6.30
N ASN A 154 -22.71 -2.55 5.89
CA ASN A 154 -21.96 -2.34 4.66
C ASN A 154 -20.50 -2.77 4.83
N ILE A 155 -19.94 -2.50 6.02
CA ILE A 155 -18.62 -2.95 6.45
C ILE A 155 -18.71 -3.75 7.75
N GLN A 156 -17.75 -4.65 7.93
CA GLN A 156 -17.52 -5.37 9.17
C GLN A 156 -16.07 -5.08 9.62
N ILE A 157 -15.91 -4.50 10.83
CA ILE A 157 -14.58 -4.10 11.28
C ILE A 157 -13.90 -5.24 12.02
N GLU A 158 -12.81 -5.72 11.43
CA GLU A 158 -11.93 -6.73 11.99
C GLU A 158 -10.83 -6.05 12.80
N ALA A 159 -10.84 -6.25 14.12
CA ALA A 159 -9.88 -5.60 15.02
C ALA A 159 -8.48 -6.18 14.87
N LEU A 160 -7.52 -5.31 14.51
CA LEU A 160 -6.10 -5.63 14.46
C LEU A 160 -5.47 -5.59 15.87
N LYS A 161 -4.37 -6.30 16.00
CA LYS A 161 -3.50 -6.24 17.20
C LYS A 161 -2.07 -6.01 16.74
N ASN A 162 -1.41 -5.03 17.35
CA ASN A 162 -0.01 -4.71 17.06
C ASN A 162 0.89 -5.95 17.07
N LYS A 163 1.61 -6.17 15.97
CA LYS A 163 2.53 -7.30 15.74
C LYS A 163 1.88 -8.70 15.73
N ALA A 164 0.56 -8.80 15.72
CA ALA A 164 -0.10 -10.09 15.56
C ALA A 164 -0.24 -10.46 14.08
N GLU A 165 0.12 -11.68 13.74
CA GLU A 165 -0.03 -12.22 12.38
C GLU A 165 -1.50 -12.53 12.09
N ILE A 166 -1.96 -12.17 10.91
CA ILE A 166 -3.28 -12.46 10.37
C ILE A 166 -3.11 -13.34 9.13
N GLN A 167 -3.69 -14.53 9.15
CA GLN A 167 -3.75 -15.40 7.99
C GLN A 167 -4.96 -15.00 7.14
N LEU A 168 -4.74 -14.46 5.94
CA LEU A 168 -5.82 -14.05 5.02
C LEU A 168 -6.23 -15.18 4.08
N THR A 169 -5.24 -15.90 3.56
CA THR A 169 -5.42 -17.08 2.69
C THR A 169 -4.37 -18.13 3.05
N SER A 170 -4.39 -19.29 2.40
CA SER A 170 -3.35 -20.30 2.60
C SER A 170 -1.94 -19.82 2.21
N ALA A 171 -1.82 -18.73 1.45
CA ALA A 171 -0.58 -18.23 0.89
C ALA A 171 -0.24 -16.79 1.34
N LEU A 172 -1.20 -16.07 1.93
CA LEU A 172 -1.06 -14.64 2.26
C LEU A 172 -1.26 -14.38 3.74
N LYS A 173 -0.31 -13.67 4.35
CA LYS A 173 -0.38 -13.20 5.73
C LYS A 173 -0.07 -11.70 5.81
N VAL A 174 -0.57 -11.07 6.87
CA VAL A 174 -0.31 -9.65 7.16
C VAL A 174 0.02 -9.47 8.63
N ILE A 175 1.00 -8.63 8.92
CA ILE A 175 1.38 -8.24 10.28
C ILE A 175 1.32 -6.72 10.38
N PRO A 176 0.37 -6.14 11.12
CA PRO A 176 0.36 -4.71 11.44
C PRO A 176 1.40 -4.39 12.50
N PHE A 177 2.01 -3.22 12.44
CA PHE A 177 2.88 -2.70 13.49
C PHE A 177 2.74 -1.19 13.61
N THR A 178 2.74 -0.68 14.84
CA THR A 178 2.60 0.77 15.08
C THR A 178 3.85 1.54 14.70
N VAL A 179 3.64 2.69 14.09
CA VAL A 179 4.65 3.68 13.78
C VAL A 179 4.28 5.02 14.40
N PRO A 180 5.25 5.91 14.74
CA PRO A 180 4.94 7.25 15.22
C PRO A 180 4.36 8.10 14.11
N HIS A 181 3.27 8.79 14.38
CA HIS A 181 2.68 9.80 13.51
C HIS A 181 1.66 10.61 14.30
N ARG A 182 1.01 11.61 13.68
CA ARG A 182 -0.13 12.29 14.28
C ARG A 182 -1.29 11.30 14.40
N ASP A 183 -1.61 10.91 15.62
CA ASP A 183 -2.60 9.89 15.93
C ASP A 183 -3.74 10.43 16.79
N GLU A 184 -4.32 11.55 16.34
CA GLU A 184 -5.41 12.26 17.02
C GLU A 184 -6.65 11.36 17.20
N TYR A 185 -6.99 10.59 16.16
CA TYR A 185 -8.20 9.75 16.13
C TYR A 185 -7.94 8.25 16.09
N SER A 186 -6.74 7.84 15.67
CA SER A 186 -6.40 6.43 15.50
C SER A 186 -4.95 6.16 15.87
N GLU A 187 -4.58 4.89 15.98
CA GLU A 187 -3.18 4.51 15.83
C GLU A 187 -2.75 4.75 14.38
N THR A 188 -1.45 4.94 14.15
CA THR A 188 -0.85 4.82 12.81
C THR A 188 -0.05 3.53 12.72
N VAL A 189 -0.27 2.76 11.67
CA VAL A 189 0.40 1.47 11.46
C VAL A 189 1.01 1.36 10.07
N GLY A 190 2.12 0.63 10.01
CA GLY A 190 2.62 0.01 8.80
C GLY A 190 2.24 -1.46 8.76
N TYR A 191 2.48 -2.10 7.63
CA TYR A 191 2.18 -3.51 7.41
C TYR A 191 3.39 -4.26 6.86
N THR A 192 3.62 -5.48 7.37
CA THR A 192 4.40 -6.49 6.67
C THR A 192 3.44 -7.43 5.95
N ILE A 193 3.51 -7.49 4.63
CA ILE A 193 2.69 -8.36 3.78
C ILE A 193 3.56 -9.53 3.35
N ILE A 194 3.13 -10.75 3.63
CA ILE A 194 3.93 -11.97 3.48
C ILE A 194 3.23 -12.90 2.51
N GLY A 195 3.85 -13.09 1.37
CA GLY A 195 3.45 -14.08 0.38
C GLY A 195 4.23 -15.38 0.51
N PRO A 196 4.10 -16.30 -0.47
CA PRO A 196 4.75 -17.61 -0.45
C PRO A 196 6.28 -17.56 -0.44
N GLN A 197 6.88 -16.58 -1.12
CA GLN A 197 8.33 -16.49 -1.33
C GLN A 197 8.95 -15.20 -0.84
N LYS A 198 8.18 -14.10 -0.85
CA LYS A 198 8.70 -12.75 -0.57
C LYS A 198 7.82 -11.98 0.40
N ARG A 199 8.40 -10.93 0.97
CA ARG A 199 7.78 -10.05 1.96
C ARG A 199 7.88 -8.60 1.52
N ILE A 200 6.84 -7.85 1.80
CA ILE A 200 6.79 -6.40 1.62
C ILE A 200 6.66 -5.70 2.96
N LEU A 201 7.39 -4.63 3.12
CA LEU A 201 7.18 -3.62 4.15
C LEU A 201 6.43 -2.44 3.53
N PHE A 202 5.31 -2.04 4.11
CA PHE A 202 4.51 -0.89 3.65
C PHE A 202 4.33 0.09 4.80
N ILE A 203 5.01 1.23 4.71
CA ILE A 203 4.93 2.35 5.67
C ILE A 203 4.69 3.62 4.83
N PRO A 204 3.43 3.89 4.43
CA PRO A 204 3.13 5.04 3.59
C PRO A 204 3.24 6.36 4.32
N ASP A 205 3.02 6.37 5.63
CA ASP A 205 3.03 7.57 6.44
C ASP A 205 3.65 7.32 7.82
N ILE A 206 4.60 8.16 8.20
CA ILE A 206 5.33 8.05 9.45
C ILE A 206 5.94 9.41 9.83
N ASP A 207 6.16 9.67 11.11
CA ASP A 207 7.05 10.73 11.58
C ASP A 207 8.52 10.41 11.26
N LYS A 208 9.42 11.37 11.55
CA LYS A 208 10.88 11.20 11.42
C LYS A 208 11.35 9.87 11.99
N TRP A 209 12.27 9.19 11.26
CA TRP A 209 12.75 7.86 11.64
C TRP A 209 13.28 7.75 13.06
N GLU A 210 13.90 8.82 13.58
CA GLU A 210 14.43 8.86 14.96
C GLU A 210 13.35 8.82 16.04
N LYS A 211 12.10 9.13 15.72
CA LYS A 211 10.98 9.01 16.65
C LYS A 211 10.47 7.57 16.76
N TRP A 212 10.81 6.72 15.78
CA TRP A 212 10.41 5.33 15.83
C TRP A 212 11.40 4.50 16.64
N LYS A 213 10.93 3.79 17.67
CA LYS A 213 11.77 2.95 18.53
C LYS A 213 12.36 1.74 17.82
N THR A 214 11.86 1.41 16.62
CA THR A 214 12.35 0.32 15.78
C THR A 214 13.25 0.86 14.69
N SER A 215 14.37 0.21 14.43
CA SER A 215 15.28 0.62 13.34
C SER A 215 14.70 0.27 11.98
N ILE A 216 14.41 1.27 11.15
CA ILE A 216 13.96 1.06 9.76
C ILE A 216 15.00 0.27 8.95
N VAL A 217 16.29 0.48 9.19
CA VAL A 217 17.38 -0.29 8.56
C VAL A 217 17.24 -1.78 8.86
N ALA A 218 16.94 -2.12 10.13
CA ALA A 218 16.73 -3.51 10.53
C ALA A 218 15.42 -4.10 9.95
N GLU A 219 14.39 -3.30 9.71
CA GLU A 219 13.16 -3.76 9.08
C GLU A 219 13.34 -3.99 7.56
N ILE A 220 14.08 -3.12 6.86
CA ILE A 220 14.45 -3.32 5.44
C ILE A 220 15.16 -4.65 5.23
N ALA A 221 16.07 -5.02 6.15
CA ALA A 221 16.81 -6.29 6.05
C ALA A 221 15.94 -7.55 6.10
N LYS A 222 14.72 -7.45 6.65
CA LYS A 222 13.79 -8.59 6.84
C LYS A 222 12.85 -8.83 5.66
N VAL A 223 12.85 -7.94 4.67
CA VAL A 223 11.89 -7.95 3.56
C VAL A 223 12.59 -7.92 2.21
N ASP A 224 11.83 -8.17 1.15
CA ASP A 224 12.31 -8.13 -0.22
C ASP A 224 12.00 -6.79 -0.89
N TYR A 225 10.94 -6.13 -0.47
CA TYR A 225 10.53 -4.81 -0.96
C TYR A 225 10.07 -3.95 0.22
N ALA A 226 10.45 -2.68 0.24
CA ALA A 226 10.06 -1.72 1.28
C ALA A 226 9.50 -0.46 0.63
N PHE A 227 8.19 -0.26 0.74
CA PHE A 227 7.50 0.97 0.32
C PHE A 227 7.48 1.92 1.50
N LEU A 228 8.22 3.02 1.39
CA LEU A 228 8.48 3.92 2.51
C LEU A 228 8.01 5.33 2.20
N ASP A 229 7.51 6.01 3.23
CA ASP A 229 7.13 7.42 3.20
C ASP A 229 8.23 8.29 2.57
N ALA A 230 7.82 9.09 1.63
CA ALA A 230 8.64 10.03 0.90
C ALA A 230 7.86 11.32 0.57
N THR A 231 7.03 11.77 1.49
CA THR A 231 6.11 12.89 1.28
C THR A 231 6.83 14.09 0.68
N PHE A 232 7.99 14.47 1.18
CA PHE A 232 8.81 15.54 0.64
C PHE A 232 10.20 15.05 0.25
N TYR A 233 10.75 15.60 -0.84
CA TYR A 233 12.12 15.31 -1.24
C TYR A 233 13.12 16.01 -0.32
N ASP A 234 12.97 17.35 -0.20
CA ASP A 234 13.81 18.20 0.64
C ASP A 234 13.03 19.42 1.18
N ALA A 235 13.75 20.31 1.86
CA ALA A 235 13.20 21.52 2.43
C ALA A 235 12.74 22.59 1.41
N GLN A 236 13.19 22.52 0.18
CA GLN A 236 12.89 23.54 -0.84
C GLN A 236 11.42 23.51 -1.26
N GLU A 237 10.75 22.36 -1.07
CA GLU A 237 9.33 22.23 -1.32
C GLU A 237 8.47 23.02 -0.32
N ILE A 238 9.04 23.36 0.86
CA ILE A 238 8.31 23.85 2.03
C ILE A 238 8.73 25.30 2.34
N ASN A 239 8.47 26.20 1.41
CA ASN A 239 8.93 27.59 1.50
C ASN A 239 8.40 28.42 2.70
N ASN A 240 7.41 27.90 3.46
CA ASN A 240 6.67 28.67 4.45
C ASN A 240 6.69 28.10 5.87
N ARG A 241 7.42 27.01 6.13
CA ARG A 241 7.50 26.35 7.44
C ARG A 241 8.93 25.94 7.77
N ALA A 242 9.27 25.93 9.06
CA ALA A 242 10.52 25.34 9.50
C ALA A 242 10.52 23.81 9.22
N ILE A 243 11.63 23.28 8.74
CA ILE A 243 11.79 21.83 8.42
C ILE A 243 11.45 20.98 9.65
N SER A 244 11.80 21.46 10.85
CA SER A 244 11.52 20.78 12.11
C SER A 244 10.03 20.61 12.43
N GLU A 245 9.16 21.40 11.79
CA GLU A 245 7.71 21.29 11.95
C GLU A 245 7.07 20.23 11.04
N ILE A 246 7.84 19.71 10.08
CA ILE A 246 7.37 18.68 9.15
C ILE A 246 7.64 17.31 9.75
N PRO A 247 6.60 16.55 10.07
CA PRO A 247 6.78 15.27 10.75
C PRO A 247 7.43 14.19 9.88
N HIS A 248 7.17 14.21 8.57
CA HIS A 248 7.64 13.16 7.65
C HIS A 248 9.16 13.13 7.47
N PRO A 249 9.79 11.95 7.28
CA PRO A 249 11.17 11.88 6.85
C PRO A 249 11.28 12.36 5.40
N PHE A 250 12.23 13.26 5.12
CA PHE A 250 12.51 13.65 3.75
C PHE A 250 13.25 12.54 3.00
N VAL A 251 13.09 12.49 1.68
CA VAL A 251 13.82 11.53 0.84
C VAL A 251 15.33 11.64 1.06
N ILE A 252 15.86 12.87 1.12
CA ILE A 252 17.30 13.09 1.37
C ILE A 252 17.74 12.58 2.75
N GLU A 253 16.91 12.73 3.79
CA GLU A 253 17.18 12.21 5.14
C GLU A 253 17.18 10.68 5.15
N SER A 254 16.21 10.06 4.48
CA SER A 254 16.13 8.61 4.33
C SER A 254 17.34 8.07 3.57
N MET A 255 17.73 8.71 2.45
CA MET A 255 18.92 8.31 1.69
C MET A 255 20.22 8.48 2.49
N GLU A 256 20.33 9.51 3.33
CA GLU A 256 21.48 9.69 4.21
C GLU A 256 21.52 8.60 5.30
N LEU A 257 20.38 8.28 5.91
CA LEU A 257 20.26 7.19 6.89
C LEU A 257 20.66 5.83 6.29
N PHE A 258 20.30 5.59 5.03
CA PHE A 258 20.55 4.34 4.31
C PHE A 258 21.88 4.30 3.55
N LYS A 259 22.70 5.35 3.59
CA LYS A 259 23.91 5.50 2.74
C LYS A 259 24.88 4.32 2.83
N ASN A 260 25.02 3.73 4.03
CA ASN A 260 25.95 2.64 4.30
C ASN A 260 25.34 1.24 4.02
N LEU A 261 24.07 1.14 3.60
CA LEU A 261 23.49 -0.12 3.21
C LEU A 261 24.15 -0.67 1.94
N PRO A 262 24.34 -2.00 1.82
CA PRO A 262 24.70 -2.63 0.56
C PRO A 262 23.76 -2.26 -0.58
N LYS A 263 24.22 -2.31 -1.82
CA LYS A 263 23.39 -2.03 -3.00
C LYS A 263 22.12 -2.91 -3.05
N SER A 264 22.25 -4.17 -2.65
CA SER A 264 21.11 -5.11 -2.59
C SER A 264 20.03 -4.66 -1.61
N GLU A 265 20.39 -4.07 -0.48
CA GLU A 265 19.44 -3.56 0.50
C GLU A 265 18.80 -2.24 0.04
N LYS A 266 19.59 -1.34 -0.57
CA LYS A 266 19.07 -0.11 -1.18
C LYS A 266 18.05 -0.40 -2.27
N ALA A 267 18.30 -1.41 -3.09
CA ALA A 267 17.40 -1.82 -4.18
C ALA A 267 16.05 -2.38 -3.71
N LYS A 268 15.88 -2.65 -2.42
CA LYS A 268 14.58 -3.03 -1.84
C LYS A 268 13.66 -1.83 -1.59
N VAL A 269 14.22 -0.61 -1.49
CA VAL A 269 13.49 0.61 -1.07
C VAL A 269 12.81 1.25 -2.27
N TYR A 270 11.50 1.46 -2.14
CA TYR A 270 10.62 2.17 -3.06
C TYR A 270 10.00 3.35 -2.32
N PHE A 271 10.35 4.56 -2.69
CA PHE A 271 9.77 5.79 -2.16
C PHE A 271 8.35 5.98 -2.68
N ILE A 272 7.39 6.20 -1.77
CA ILE A 272 5.95 6.32 -2.06
C ILE A 272 5.34 7.46 -1.22
N HIS A 273 4.05 7.76 -1.37
CA HIS A 273 3.31 8.78 -0.63
C HIS A 273 3.82 10.21 -0.90
N LEU A 274 4.03 10.51 -2.19
CA LEU A 274 4.66 11.75 -2.64
C LEU A 274 3.69 12.94 -2.58
N ASN A 275 4.09 14.06 -2.00
CA ASN A 275 3.33 15.31 -2.10
C ASN A 275 3.26 15.79 -3.56
N HIS A 276 2.21 16.53 -3.90
CA HIS A 276 2.02 17.03 -5.27
C HIS A 276 3.16 17.91 -5.80
N THR A 277 3.99 18.49 -4.89
CA THR A 277 5.17 19.28 -5.25
C THR A 277 6.44 18.46 -5.35
N ASN A 278 6.41 17.20 -4.89
CA ASN A 278 7.60 16.37 -4.82
C ASN A 278 8.18 16.11 -6.23
N PRO A 279 9.45 16.46 -6.48
CA PRO A 279 10.07 16.30 -7.80
C PRO A 279 10.15 14.84 -8.25
N LEU A 280 10.04 13.88 -7.32
CA LEU A 280 10.02 12.46 -7.66
C LEU A 280 8.76 12.05 -8.46
N LEU A 281 7.71 12.85 -8.51
CA LEU A 281 6.57 12.62 -9.41
C LEU A 281 6.96 12.71 -10.89
N ASN A 282 7.97 13.53 -11.21
CA ASN A 282 8.55 13.60 -12.54
C ASN A 282 9.72 12.60 -12.69
N ALA A 283 9.53 11.55 -13.48
CA ALA A 283 10.58 10.55 -13.72
C ALA A 283 11.86 11.10 -14.36
N ASN A 284 11.80 12.27 -15.00
CA ASN A 284 12.92 12.92 -15.67
C ASN A 284 13.60 14.01 -14.84
N SER A 285 13.13 14.28 -13.62
CA SER A 285 13.78 15.24 -12.72
C SER A 285 15.19 14.80 -12.33
N GLU A 286 16.06 15.75 -11.97
CA GLU A 286 17.40 15.42 -11.51
C GLU A 286 17.36 14.66 -10.17
N GLU A 287 16.38 14.97 -9.31
CA GLU A 287 16.14 14.28 -8.05
C GLU A 287 15.75 12.82 -8.27
N SER A 288 14.88 12.53 -9.25
CA SER A 288 14.53 11.16 -9.62
C SER A 288 15.73 10.39 -10.13
N LYS A 289 16.56 11.01 -10.98
CA LYS A 289 17.80 10.40 -11.48
C LYS A 289 18.79 10.14 -10.35
N GLU A 290 18.91 11.07 -9.39
CA GLU A 290 19.79 10.90 -8.22
C GLU A 290 19.35 9.73 -7.34
N VAL A 291 18.05 9.61 -7.01
CA VAL A 291 17.49 8.48 -6.26
C VAL A 291 17.85 7.15 -6.92
N LEU A 292 17.61 7.03 -8.23
CA LEU A 292 17.91 5.81 -8.99
C LEU A 292 19.43 5.53 -9.05
N LYS A 293 20.26 6.56 -9.26
CA LYS A 293 21.73 6.44 -9.28
C LYS A 293 22.29 5.94 -7.94
N LYS A 294 21.67 6.35 -6.82
CA LYS A 294 22.03 5.88 -5.47
C LYS A 294 21.55 4.46 -5.18
N GLY A 295 20.80 3.84 -6.09
CA GLY A 295 20.35 2.44 -6.01
C GLY A 295 19.01 2.23 -5.32
N TYR A 296 18.24 3.29 -5.11
CA TYR A 296 16.86 3.24 -4.62
C TYR A 296 15.86 3.24 -5.78
N HIS A 297 14.59 3.02 -5.48
CA HIS A 297 13.50 3.08 -6.44
C HIS A 297 12.45 4.11 -6.02
N ILE A 298 11.64 4.51 -6.99
CA ILE A 298 10.48 5.36 -6.78
C ILE A 298 9.26 4.55 -7.21
N ALA A 299 8.27 4.40 -6.34
CA ALA A 299 7.05 3.72 -6.69
C ALA A 299 6.33 4.44 -7.84
N ARG A 300 5.79 3.66 -8.76
CA ARG A 300 4.97 4.14 -9.87
C ARG A 300 3.68 3.36 -9.94
N LYS A 301 2.58 4.03 -10.27
CA LYS A 301 1.31 3.37 -10.53
C LYS A 301 1.50 2.25 -11.57
N HIS A 302 0.81 1.15 -11.37
CA HIS A 302 0.86 -0.06 -12.20
C HIS A 302 2.11 -0.95 -12.02
N MET A 303 3.06 -0.62 -11.17
CA MET A 303 4.09 -1.58 -10.79
C MET A 303 3.46 -2.82 -10.17
N ARG A 304 4.01 -4.01 -10.49
CA ARG A 304 3.59 -5.31 -9.99
C ARG A 304 4.78 -6.04 -9.38
N PHE A 305 4.54 -6.69 -8.26
CA PHE A 305 5.52 -7.49 -7.52
C PHE A 305 4.92 -8.86 -7.20
N GLU A 306 5.66 -9.91 -7.45
CA GLU A 306 5.28 -11.27 -7.05
C GLU A 306 5.85 -11.57 -5.66
N LEU A 307 5.04 -12.23 -4.81
CA LEU A 307 5.37 -12.53 -3.42
C LEU A 307 5.62 -14.01 -3.14
#